data_6db4187eb61c1a59af25afe425ae7d67
#
_entry.id   6db4187eb61c1a59af25afe425ae7d67
#
_cell.length_a   1.000
_cell.length_b   1.000
_cell.length_c   1.000
_cell.angle_alpha   90.00
_cell.angle_beta   90.00
_cell.angle_gamma   90.00
#
_symmetry.space_group_name_H-M   'P 1'
#
loop_
_entity.id
_entity.type
_entity.pdbx_description
1 polymer ?
#
loop_
_entity_poly.entity_id
_entity_poly.type
_entity_poly.pdbx_seq_one_letter_code
_entity_poly.pdbx_strand_id
1 'polypeptide(L)'
;MRHFCFIFLFLFSLACFSQVTINITLNPSVSGKTIASDFAGLSFEKNSLNQGVFSPHRDTLIRLFQTCGIKSLRVGGNSVDETTLSLDTTSTDTTFTRAELDNLFLFAQQASCKILMGLNLRDSNASLAATEASYVMQYQNSALFGFEVGNEPDLYHINHYRKSSYWDTNYESEYKHYYDSIKYYQPTAVFTGPACASKYKEFTEPFRRAMDTIISMLTQHYYGGDTNAVTVHERIDTLLSKEKLRRVSKEVDSLVKCADSSGIPFRMSECNSWDHGGKKGVSNAFASALWALDYMYKLADDGCAGVNFHGGLDGWYTVFSKTDTIYSARPIAYGILAFQIGSKGMFISSTVTNNNINLDSYSVVDTSKNIYTTIINKERDTLQNAVINLDVDAGNSNYLSAEYVQLSSDSLGDTKKVSLGGQVINSYGTCPAFNWLPLTVSSHTTQIPVPAGSAVVVKFIYKNGNSINDYSGKNKHFLNLYPNPASEKVTIITDVTEHSVISIYNLQGQILLRQQIQQGKTDIDISELAKGVYILRLYSNARVEVGRIIKD
;
A
#
# COMPACT_ATOMS: atom_id res chain seq x y z
N MET A 1 -5.97 68.62 38.18
CA MET A 1 -5.29 67.47 37.51
C MET A 1 -6.34 66.50 37.09
N ARG A 2 -6.65 66.42 35.76
CA ARG A 2 -7.62 65.48 35.19
C ARG A 2 -6.85 64.29 34.64
N HIS A 3 -7.07 63.10 35.18
CA HIS A 3 -6.49 61.86 34.71
C HIS A 3 -7.33 61.33 33.54
N PHE A 4 -6.73 61.28 32.34
CA PHE A 4 -7.30 60.58 31.20
C PHE A 4 -6.84 59.12 31.24
N CYS A 5 -7.78 58.20 31.43
CA CYS A 5 -7.56 56.75 31.30
C CYS A 5 -7.74 56.39 29.82
N PHE A 6 -6.65 56.02 29.15
CA PHE A 6 -6.71 55.42 27.78
C PHE A 6 -7.02 53.93 27.94
N ILE A 7 -8.21 53.53 27.49
CA ILE A 7 -8.58 52.10 27.33
C ILE A 7 -8.09 51.67 25.94
N PHE A 8 -7.06 50.83 25.92
CA PHE A 8 -6.64 50.12 24.69
C PHE A 8 -7.59 48.95 24.45
N LEU A 9 -8.50 49.07 23.49
CA LEU A 9 -9.28 47.91 22.99
C LEU A 9 -8.35 47.11 22.06
N PHE A 10 -7.90 45.95 22.53
CA PHE A 10 -7.31 44.92 21.69
C PHE A 10 -8.43 44.21 20.89
N LEU A 11 -8.58 44.60 19.62
CA LEU A 11 -9.37 43.89 18.65
C LEU A 11 -8.61 42.60 18.29
N PHE A 12 -8.92 41.50 18.93
CA PHE A 12 -8.57 40.17 18.43
C PHE A 12 -9.40 39.94 17.16
N SER A 13 -8.82 40.09 15.99
CA SER A 13 -9.38 39.57 14.76
C SER A 13 -9.34 38.03 14.85
N LEU A 14 -10.44 37.41 15.18
CA LEU A 14 -10.67 35.99 14.92
C LEU A 14 -10.64 35.82 13.40
N ALA A 15 -9.48 35.44 12.87
CA ALA A 15 -9.39 34.93 11.50
C ALA A 15 -10.23 33.64 11.46
N CYS A 16 -11.48 33.78 11.01
CA CYS A 16 -12.34 32.65 10.69
C CYS A 16 -11.77 32.02 9.42
N PHE A 17 -10.88 31.04 9.56
CA PHE A 17 -10.43 30.24 8.44
C PHE A 17 -11.64 29.46 7.95
N SER A 18 -12.17 29.81 6.79
CA SER A 18 -13.22 29.04 6.12
C SER A 18 -12.64 27.67 5.76
N GLN A 19 -13.02 26.64 6.51
CA GLN A 19 -12.71 25.26 6.15
C GLN A 19 -13.64 24.82 5.02
N VAL A 20 -13.09 24.10 4.03
CA VAL A 20 -13.89 23.52 2.94
C VAL A 20 -14.61 22.27 3.49
N THR A 21 -15.94 22.26 3.44
CA THR A 21 -16.73 21.10 3.85
C THR A 21 -17.09 20.26 2.64
N ILE A 22 -16.70 18.99 2.65
CA ILE A 22 -16.96 18.01 1.58
C ILE A 22 -17.75 16.85 2.17
N ASN A 23 -18.75 16.37 1.44
CA ASN A 23 -19.53 15.20 1.86
C ASN A 23 -19.16 13.99 0.99
N ILE A 24 -18.94 12.86 1.63
CA ILE A 24 -18.66 11.57 0.99
C ILE A 24 -19.65 10.54 1.53
N THR A 25 -20.49 10.01 0.65
CA THR A 25 -21.44 8.93 0.99
C THR A 25 -20.90 7.62 0.43
N LEU A 26 -20.77 6.62 1.29
CA LEU A 26 -20.23 5.29 0.99
C LEU A 26 -21.37 4.29 0.83
N ASN A 27 -21.36 3.53 -0.26
CA ASN A 27 -22.34 2.47 -0.49
C ASN A 27 -21.64 1.09 -0.53
N PRO A 28 -21.57 0.37 0.59
CA PRO A 28 -20.90 -0.93 0.67
C PRO A 28 -21.66 -2.05 -0.04
N SER A 29 -22.91 -1.81 -0.49
CA SER A 29 -23.69 -2.79 -1.25
C SER A 29 -23.32 -2.83 -2.74
N VAL A 30 -22.63 -1.80 -3.23
CA VAL A 30 -22.18 -1.72 -4.63
C VAL A 30 -20.68 -1.93 -4.68
N SER A 31 -20.27 -3.14 -5.08
CA SER A 31 -18.87 -3.53 -5.17
C SER A 31 -18.29 -3.27 -6.55
N GLY A 32 -17.02 -2.85 -6.55
CA GLY A 32 -16.19 -2.67 -7.74
C GLY A 32 -15.12 -3.77 -7.90
N LYS A 33 -13.98 -3.40 -8.43
CA LYS A 33 -12.84 -4.31 -8.65
C LYS A 33 -12.12 -4.64 -7.34
N THR A 34 -11.60 -5.87 -7.25
CA THR A 34 -10.73 -6.27 -6.13
C THR A 34 -9.31 -5.78 -6.38
N ILE A 35 -8.70 -5.19 -5.37
CA ILE A 35 -7.29 -4.78 -5.43
C ILE A 35 -6.42 -6.00 -5.20
N ALA A 36 -5.48 -6.27 -6.12
CA ALA A 36 -4.57 -7.39 -6.01
C ALA A 36 -3.62 -7.23 -4.80
N SER A 37 -3.38 -8.29 -4.08
CA SER A 37 -2.51 -8.27 -2.89
C SER A 37 -1.03 -7.98 -3.20
N ASP A 38 -0.62 -8.14 -4.47
CA ASP A 38 0.70 -7.83 -5.03
C ASP A 38 0.70 -6.54 -5.87
N PHE A 39 -0.30 -5.67 -5.67
CA PHE A 39 -0.47 -4.46 -6.46
C PHE A 39 0.77 -3.56 -6.41
N ALA A 40 1.31 -3.29 -5.23
CA ALA A 40 2.51 -2.50 -5.05
C ALA A 40 3.78 -3.33 -5.29
N GLY A 41 4.61 -2.88 -6.19
CA GLY A 41 5.88 -3.50 -6.57
C GLY A 41 7.00 -2.47 -6.76
N LEU A 42 8.22 -2.99 -6.90
CA LEU A 42 9.40 -2.21 -7.26
C LEU A 42 10.01 -2.72 -8.56
N SER A 43 10.66 -1.84 -9.31
CA SER A 43 11.46 -2.15 -10.49
C SER A 43 12.90 -1.70 -10.29
N PHE A 44 13.82 -2.62 -10.53
CA PHE A 44 15.26 -2.40 -10.43
C PHE A 44 15.93 -2.66 -11.77
N GLU A 45 17.03 -1.99 -12.01
CA GLU A 45 17.95 -2.27 -13.10
C GLU A 45 18.52 -3.70 -12.99
N LYS A 46 18.68 -4.40 -14.13
CA LYS A 46 19.22 -5.77 -14.14
C LYS A 46 20.67 -5.85 -13.61
N ASN A 47 21.48 -4.83 -13.86
CA ASN A 47 22.85 -4.75 -13.32
C ASN A 47 22.90 -4.65 -11.78
N SER A 48 21.78 -4.44 -11.09
CA SER A 48 21.71 -4.57 -9.64
C SER A 48 22.11 -5.97 -9.13
N LEU A 49 22.08 -6.98 -10.00
CA LEU A 49 22.54 -8.34 -9.70
C LEU A 49 24.04 -8.35 -9.39
N ASN A 50 24.87 -7.88 -10.33
CA ASN A 50 26.32 -7.88 -10.18
C ASN A 50 26.82 -6.83 -9.16
N GLN A 51 25.98 -5.84 -8.81
CA GLN A 51 26.24 -4.87 -7.73
C GLN A 51 25.92 -5.43 -6.33
N GLY A 52 25.45 -6.67 -6.22
CA GLY A 52 25.13 -7.34 -4.98
C GLY A 52 24.01 -6.68 -4.16
N VAL A 53 23.07 -6.02 -4.84
CA VAL A 53 21.90 -5.36 -4.20
C VAL A 53 21.01 -6.39 -3.51
N PHE A 54 20.82 -7.54 -4.15
CA PHE A 54 19.90 -8.59 -3.69
C PHE A 54 20.58 -9.68 -2.84
N SER A 55 21.67 -9.34 -2.15
CA SER A 55 22.26 -10.30 -1.21
C SER A 55 21.25 -10.71 -0.13
N PRO A 56 21.14 -12.00 0.22
CA PRO A 56 20.22 -12.49 1.26
C PRO A 56 20.59 -12.01 2.69
N HIS A 57 21.74 -11.37 2.85
CA HIS A 57 22.19 -10.75 4.10
C HIS A 57 21.85 -9.25 4.18
N ARG A 58 20.95 -8.75 3.34
CA ARG A 58 20.45 -7.37 3.35
C ARG A 58 19.19 -7.25 4.21
N ASP A 59 19.25 -7.66 5.46
CA ASP A 59 18.12 -7.75 6.39
C ASP A 59 17.27 -6.47 6.44
N THR A 60 17.90 -5.29 6.44
CA THR A 60 17.17 -4.02 6.47
C THR A 60 16.38 -3.81 5.17
N LEU A 61 16.94 -4.11 4.00
CA LEU A 61 16.25 -3.98 2.73
C LEU A 61 15.07 -4.98 2.65
N ILE A 62 15.27 -6.21 3.09
CA ILE A 62 14.22 -7.24 3.17
C ILE A 62 13.07 -6.74 4.07
N ARG A 63 13.39 -6.21 5.25
CA ARG A 63 12.37 -5.66 6.16
C ARG A 63 11.64 -4.43 5.56
N LEU A 64 12.32 -3.58 4.80
CA LEU A 64 11.68 -2.46 4.09
C LEU A 64 10.64 -2.96 3.07
N PHE A 65 10.98 -4.00 2.29
CA PHE A 65 10.02 -4.65 1.38
C PHE A 65 8.81 -5.18 2.15
N GLN A 66 9.03 -5.91 3.24
CA GLN A 66 7.97 -6.48 4.09
C GLN A 66 7.11 -5.39 4.73
N THR A 67 7.72 -4.35 5.29
CA THR A 67 7.04 -3.22 5.94
C THR A 67 6.15 -2.47 4.97
N CYS A 68 6.64 -2.18 3.76
CA CYS A 68 5.87 -1.51 2.71
C CYS A 68 4.94 -2.47 1.93
N GLY A 69 4.92 -3.76 2.26
CA GLY A 69 4.05 -4.74 1.61
C GLY A 69 4.37 -4.97 0.12
N ILE A 70 5.64 -4.81 -0.26
CA ILE A 70 6.08 -5.03 -1.64
C ILE A 70 6.02 -6.52 -1.97
N LYS A 71 5.21 -6.88 -2.97
CA LYS A 71 4.98 -8.28 -3.37
C LYS A 71 5.42 -8.58 -4.81
N SER A 72 5.77 -7.57 -5.58
CA SER A 72 6.28 -7.70 -6.95
C SER A 72 7.62 -7.00 -7.07
N LEU A 73 8.61 -7.70 -7.61
CA LEU A 73 9.94 -7.17 -7.92
C LEU A 73 10.23 -7.42 -9.40
N ARG A 74 10.27 -6.35 -10.19
CA ARG A 74 10.75 -6.42 -11.56
C ARG A 74 12.27 -6.19 -11.56
N VAL A 75 13.01 -7.05 -12.24
CA VAL A 75 14.45 -6.91 -12.50
C VAL A 75 14.61 -6.77 -14.00
N GLY A 76 14.77 -5.52 -14.46
CA GLY A 76 14.75 -5.11 -15.86
C GLY A 76 15.44 -3.78 -16.06
N GLY A 77 14.70 -2.74 -16.47
CA GLY A 77 15.23 -1.41 -16.76
C GLY A 77 16.13 -1.37 -17.99
N ASN A 78 16.79 -0.24 -18.22
CA ASN A 78 17.67 -0.08 -19.39
C ASN A 78 18.83 -1.07 -19.41
N SER A 79 19.37 -1.41 -18.25
CA SER A 79 20.48 -2.35 -18.13
C SER A 79 20.14 -3.81 -18.47
N VAL A 80 18.85 -4.15 -18.67
CA VAL A 80 18.49 -5.49 -19.14
C VAL A 80 19.11 -5.79 -20.49
N ASP A 81 19.17 -4.79 -21.36
CA ASP A 81 19.72 -4.89 -22.70
C ASP A 81 21.25 -4.69 -22.76
N GLU A 82 21.87 -4.47 -21.60
CA GLU A 82 23.32 -4.26 -21.44
C GLU A 82 23.97 -5.34 -20.57
N THR A 83 23.16 -6.23 -19.96
CA THR A 83 23.63 -7.21 -18.98
C THR A 83 23.18 -8.62 -19.36
N THR A 84 24.11 -9.58 -19.34
CA THR A 84 23.85 -10.98 -19.71
C THR A 84 24.38 -11.96 -18.65
N LEU A 85 23.84 -13.19 -18.68
CA LEU A 85 24.35 -14.29 -17.85
C LEU A 85 25.78 -14.67 -18.26
N SER A 86 26.72 -14.59 -17.32
CA SER A 86 28.03 -15.18 -17.45
C SER A 86 27.96 -16.70 -17.26
N LEU A 87 28.62 -17.45 -18.13
CA LEU A 87 28.80 -18.89 -17.96
C LEU A 87 29.95 -19.21 -17.01
N ASP A 88 30.77 -18.21 -16.68
CA ASP A 88 31.88 -18.30 -15.72
C ASP A 88 31.37 -18.05 -14.28
N THR A 89 32.29 -18.19 -13.32
CA THR A 89 32.00 -17.97 -11.90
C THR A 89 32.18 -16.53 -11.43
N THR A 90 32.60 -15.64 -12.32
CA THR A 90 32.88 -14.23 -12.05
C THR A 90 32.00 -13.33 -12.92
N SER A 91 31.45 -12.28 -12.34
CA SER A 91 30.71 -11.22 -13.04
C SER A 91 31.63 -10.08 -13.46
N THR A 92 31.15 -9.29 -14.42
CA THR A 92 31.73 -8.03 -14.88
C THR A 92 30.65 -6.93 -14.80
N ASP A 93 30.99 -5.72 -15.22
CA ASP A 93 30.01 -4.62 -15.26
C ASP A 93 28.80 -4.92 -16.16
N THR A 94 28.97 -5.80 -17.16
CA THR A 94 27.94 -6.19 -18.14
C THR A 94 27.48 -7.64 -18.01
N THR A 95 27.93 -8.37 -16.99
CA THR A 95 27.54 -9.76 -16.78
C THR A 95 27.20 -10.02 -15.31
N PHE A 96 26.33 -11.00 -15.08
CA PHE A 96 26.03 -11.56 -13.76
C PHE A 96 26.16 -13.08 -13.79
N THR A 97 26.36 -13.68 -12.65
CA THR A 97 26.57 -15.14 -12.48
C THR A 97 25.31 -15.85 -11.99
N ARG A 98 25.32 -17.18 -12.02
CA ARG A 98 24.27 -18.01 -11.39
C ARG A 98 24.16 -17.77 -9.90
N ALA A 99 25.28 -17.54 -9.20
CA ALA A 99 25.26 -17.24 -7.76
C ALA A 99 24.52 -15.92 -7.44
N GLU A 100 24.62 -14.92 -8.33
CA GLU A 100 23.87 -13.66 -8.17
C GLU A 100 22.39 -13.83 -8.47
N LEU A 101 22.00 -14.74 -9.38
CA LEU A 101 20.60 -15.16 -9.54
C LEU A 101 20.08 -15.88 -8.29
N ASP A 102 20.86 -16.81 -7.73
CA ASP A 102 20.48 -17.52 -6.50
C ASP A 102 20.26 -16.52 -5.35
N ASN A 103 21.11 -15.53 -5.22
CA ASN A 103 20.97 -14.45 -4.24
C ASN A 103 19.69 -13.63 -4.45
N LEU A 104 19.36 -13.26 -5.70
CA LEU A 104 18.12 -12.55 -6.03
C LEU A 104 16.90 -13.35 -5.59
N PHE A 105 16.84 -14.63 -5.94
CA PHE A 105 15.66 -15.46 -5.64
C PHE A 105 15.53 -15.79 -4.16
N LEU A 106 16.65 -15.97 -3.45
CA LEU A 106 16.67 -16.10 -2.01
C LEU A 106 16.21 -14.80 -1.31
N PHE A 107 16.67 -13.65 -1.78
CA PHE A 107 16.17 -12.34 -1.33
C PHE A 107 14.65 -12.23 -1.54
N ALA A 108 14.15 -12.58 -2.73
CA ALA A 108 12.72 -12.50 -3.05
C ALA A 108 11.87 -13.42 -2.16
N GLN A 109 12.33 -14.63 -1.86
CA GLN A 109 11.69 -15.55 -0.92
C GLN A 109 11.62 -14.94 0.49
N GLN A 110 12.72 -14.40 0.99
CA GLN A 110 12.79 -13.75 2.31
C GLN A 110 11.91 -12.49 2.36
N ALA A 111 11.89 -11.68 1.30
CA ALA A 111 11.03 -10.51 1.17
C ALA A 111 9.55 -10.87 0.88
N SER A 112 9.26 -12.13 0.57
CA SER A 112 7.94 -12.64 0.18
C SER A 112 7.36 -11.93 -1.06
N CYS A 113 8.20 -11.72 -2.08
CA CYS A 113 7.80 -11.14 -3.37
C CYS A 113 8.03 -12.10 -4.55
N LYS A 114 7.35 -11.83 -5.67
CA LYS A 114 7.53 -12.54 -6.95
C LYS A 114 8.37 -11.69 -7.89
N ILE A 115 9.19 -12.35 -8.69
CA ILE A 115 10.10 -11.70 -9.64
C ILE A 115 9.51 -11.71 -11.04
N LEU A 116 9.47 -10.55 -11.66
CA LEU A 116 9.31 -10.37 -13.10
C LEU A 116 10.72 -10.13 -13.68
N MET A 117 11.21 -11.09 -14.48
CA MET A 117 12.62 -11.13 -14.91
C MET A 117 12.77 -10.69 -16.35
N GLY A 118 13.51 -9.61 -16.56
CA GLY A 118 13.87 -9.12 -17.90
C GLY A 118 14.98 -9.96 -18.54
N LEU A 119 14.88 -10.22 -19.84
CA LEU A 119 15.86 -10.93 -20.65
C LEU A 119 16.46 -9.97 -21.70
N ASN A 120 17.77 -10.03 -21.90
CA ASN A 120 18.46 -9.19 -22.88
C ASN A 120 17.99 -9.51 -24.32
N LEU A 121 17.45 -8.50 -24.99
CA LEU A 121 17.02 -8.58 -26.39
C LEU A 121 18.05 -7.89 -27.32
N ARG A 122 18.75 -6.86 -26.83
CA ARG A 122 19.69 -6.07 -27.64
C ARG A 122 20.70 -6.92 -28.37
N ASP A 123 21.26 -7.92 -27.69
CA ASP A 123 22.31 -8.77 -28.24
C ASP A 123 21.79 -9.84 -29.22
N SER A 124 20.46 -9.93 -29.41
CA SER A 124 19.82 -10.89 -30.30
C SER A 124 20.25 -12.36 -30.05
N ASN A 125 20.55 -12.69 -28.79
CA ASN A 125 21.03 -14.01 -28.37
C ASN A 125 19.96 -14.82 -27.61
N ALA A 126 18.97 -15.33 -28.33
CA ALA A 126 17.89 -16.14 -27.77
C ALA A 126 18.39 -17.43 -27.09
N SER A 127 19.52 -17.98 -27.52
CA SER A 127 20.11 -19.17 -26.90
C SER A 127 20.64 -18.89 -25.47
N LEU A 128 21.31 -17.75 -25.28
CA LEU A 128 21.78 -17.34 -23.95
C LEU A 128 20.61 -16.99 -23.03
N ALA A 129 19.59 -16.31 -23.55
CA ALA A 129 18.35 -16.05 -22.83
C ALA A 129 17.62 -17.36 -22.42
N ALA A 130 17.60 -18.37 -23.30
CA ALA A 130 17.05 -19.68 -22.99
C ALA A 130 17.88 -20.41 -21.91
N THR A 131 19.20 -20.22 -21.87
CA THR A 131 20.07 -20.76 -20.82
C THR A 131 19.77 -20.11 -19.48
N GLU A 132 19.65 -18.77 -19.43
CA GLU A 132 19.25 -18.01 -18.25
C GLU A 132 17.88 -18.44 -17.73
N ALA A 133 16.88 -18.46 -18.60
CA ALA A 133 15.50 -18.85 -18.26
C ALA A 133 15.44 -20.31 -17.78
N SER A 134 16.21 -21.21 -18.40
CA SER A 134 16.27 -22.62 -17.98
C SER A 134 16.85 -22.78 -16.58
N TYR A 135 17.92 -22.04 -16.26
CA TYR A 135 18.48 -22.05 -14.91
C TYR A 135 17.46 -21.56 -13.88
N VAL A 136 16.81 -20.41 -14.14
CA VAL A 136 15.80 -19.84 -13.26
C VAL A 136 14.61 -20.81 -13.07
N MET A 137 14.09 -21.38 -14.15
CA MET A 137 12.95 -22.32 -14.09
C MET A 137 13.27 -23.60 -13.34
N GLN A 138 14.48 -24.11 -13.48
CA GLN A 138 14.91 -25.35 -12.85
C GLN A 138 15.17 -25.19 -11.35
N TYR A 139 15.78 -24.10 -10.93
CA TYR A 139 16.29 -23.95 -9.57
C TYR A 139 15.52 -22.93 -8.73
N GLN A 140 14.81 -21.96 -9.36
CA GLN A 140 14.30 -20.77 -8.69
C GLN A 140 12.82 -20.45 -9.01
N ASN A 141 12.07 -21.38 -9.59
CA ASN A 141 10.72 -21.14 -10.12
C ASN A 141 9.68 -20.71 -9.06
N SER A 142 9.88 -21.04 -7.78
CA SER A 142 8.88 -20.76 -6.72
C SER A 142 8.63 -19.26 -6.50
N ALA A 143 9.64 -18.41 -6.76
CA ALA A 143 9.53 -16.96 -6.64
C ALA A 143 9.45 -16.25 -8.00
N LEU A 144 9.50 -16.96 -9.13
CA LEU A 144 9.35 -16.38 -10.45
C LEU A 144 7.86 -16.10 -10.75
N PHE A 145 7.56 -14.91 -11.26
CA PHE A 145 6.27 -14.62 -11.90
C PHE A 145 6.33 -14.96 -13.40
N GLY A 146 7.33 -14.45 -14.11
CA GLY A 146 7.51 -14.65 -15.54
C GLY A 146 8.68 -13.84 -16.11
N PHE A 147 8.81 -13.89 -17.44
CA PHE A 147 9.87 -13.22 -18.19
C PHE A 147 9.33 -12.08 -19.05
N GLU A 148 10.06 -10.97 -19.13
CA GLU A 148 9.94 -9.91 -20.13
C GLU A 148 11.13 -9.99 -21.11
N VAL A 149 10.92 -9.73 -22.39
CA VAL A 149 11.98 -9.76 -23.40
C VAL A 149 12.31 -8.35 -23.87
N GLY A 150 13.49 -7.84 -23.49
CA GLY A 150 13.92 -6.47 -23.73
C GLY A 150 13.30 -5.45 -22.76
N ASN A 151 13.69 -4.19 -22.94
CA ASN A 151 13.16 -3.03 -22.23
C ASN A 151 12.92 -1.88 -23.18
N GLU A 152 11.70 -1.33 -23.20
CA GLU A 152 11.31 -0.19 -24.05
C GLU A 152 11.65 -0.39 -25.54
N PRO A 153 11.19 -1.49 -26.14
CA PRO A 153 11.54 -1.81 -27.53
C PRO A 153 11.01 -0.77 -28.54
N ASP A 154 10.02 0.04 -28.18
CA ASP A 154 9.55 1.19 -28.94
C ASP A 154 10.60 2.32 -29.05
N LEU A 155 11.65 2.29 -28.21
CA LEU A 155 12.80 3.22 -28.26
C LEU A 155 14.06 2.64 -28.89
N TYR A 156 14.09 1.37 -29.29
CA TYR A 156 15.31 0.72 -29.80
C TYR A 156 15.92 1.40 -31.02
N HIS A 157 15.08 1.95 -31.89
CA HIS A 157 15.55 2.72 -33.03
C HIS A 157 16.16 4.08 -32.64
N ILE A 158 15.66 4.69 -31.57
CA ILE A 158 16.18 5.95 -31.01
C ILE A 158 17.50 5.70 -30.26
N ASN A 159 17.55 4.61 -29.50
CA ASN A 159 18.73 4.21 -28.72
C ASN A 159 19.83 3.56 -29.59
N HIS A 160 19.63 3.48 -30.92
CA HIS A 160 20.56 2.86 -31.86
C HIS A 160 20.84 1.35 -31.61
N TYR A 161 19.94 0.66 -30.90
CA TYR A 161 20.00 -0.80 -30.74
C TYR A 161 19.52 -1.54 -31.97
N ARG A 162 18.66 -0.90 -32.75
CA ARG A 162 18.11 -1.39 -34.03
C ARG A 162 18.13 -0.29 -35.08
N LYS A 163 17.87 -0.67 -36.34
CA LYS A 163 17.73 0.27 -37.47
C LYS A 163 16.57 1.23 -37.27
N SER A 164 16.60 2.36 -37.95
CA SER A 164 15.53 3.39 -37.87
C SER A 164 14.13 2.89 -38.31
N SER A 165 14.08 1.80 -39.09
CA SER A 165 12.82 1.16 -39.51
C SER A 165 12.29 0.11 -38.53
N TYR A 166 12.95 -0.08 -37.37
CA TYR A 166 12.50 -1.05 -36.37
C TYR A 166 11.22 -0.57 -35.68
N TRP A 167 10.23 -1.45 -35.63
CA TRP A 167 8.94 -1.14 -35.03
C TRP A 167 8.27 -2.42 -34.48
N ASP A 168 6.98 -2.37 -34.12
CA ASP A 168 6.20 -3.42 -33.48
C ASP A 168 6.37 -4.81 -34.14
N THR A 169 6.17 -4.91 -35.44
CA THR A 169 6.27 -6.19 -36.17
C THR A 169 7.67 -6.80 -36.17
N ASN A 170 8.72 -5.97 -36.10
CA ASN A 170 10.08 -6.45 -35.93
C ASN A 170 10.29 -7.02 -34.53
N TYR A 171 9.81 -6.29 -33.52
CA TYR A 171 9.87 -6.74 -32.13
C TYR A 171 9.06 -8.02 -31.92
N GLU A 172 7.85 -8.10 -32.46
CA GLU A 172 7.02 -9.30 -32.41
C GLU A 172 7.76 -10.55 -32.93
N SER A 173 8.45 -10.42 -34.06
CA SER A 173 9.25 -11.51 -34.64
C SER A 173 10.42 -11.91 -33.72
N GLU A 174 11.15 -10.94 -33.17
CA GLU A 174 12.25 -11.20 -32.23
C GLU A 174 11.72 -11.80 -30.92
N TYR A 175 10.63 -11.26 -30.36
CA TYR A 175 10.00 -11.76 -29.15
C TYR A 175 9.57 -13.23 -29.30
N LYS A 176 8.92 -13.55 -30.44
CA LYS A 176 8.52 -14.91 -30.73
C LYS A 176 9.72 -15.86 -30.86
N HIS A 177 10.83 -15.43 -31.44
CA HIS A 177 12.04 -16.23 -31.51
C HIS A 177 12.61 -16.55 -30.11
N TYR A 178 12.59 -15.58 -29.17
CA TYR A 178 12.98 -15.80 -27.79
C TYR A 178 12.00 -16.74 -27.08
N TYR A 179 10.70 -16.50 -27.26
CA TYR A 179 9.65 -17.37 -26.74
C TYR A 179 9.85 -18.83 -27.19
N ASP A 180 9.98 -19.08 -28.48
CA ASP A 180 10.14 -20.41 -29.03
C ASP A 180 11.42 -21.09 -28.50
N SER A 181 12.52 -20.34 -28.41
CA SER A 181 13.80 -20.85 -27.90
C SER A 181 13.71 -21.24 -26.42
N ILE A 182 13.05 -20.45 -25.60
CA ILE A 182 12.86 -20.74 -24.16
C ILE A 182 11.87 -21.88 -23.97
N LYS A 183 10.74 -21.85 -24.67
CA LYS A 183 9.67 -22.88 -24.59
C LYS A 183 10.15 -24.26 -25.01
N TYR A 184 11.13 -24.34 -25.88
CA TYR A 184 11.74 -25.61 -26.28
C TYR A 184 12.36 -26.34 -25.09
N TYR A 185 13.02 -25.62 -24.18
CA TYR A 185 13.65 -26.20 -22.97
C TYR A 185 12.74 -26.12 -21.74
N GLN A 186 11.88 -25.10 -21.66
CA GLN A 186 11.03 -24.80 -20.50
C GLN A 186 9.57 -24.56 -20.95
N PRO A 187 8.81 -25.62 -21.26
CA PRO A 187 7.46 -25.51 -21.80
C PRO A 187 6.47 -24.75 -20.91
N THR A 188 6.72 -24.71 -19.60
CA THR A 188 5.87 -24.02 -18.59
C THR A 188 6.27 -22.58 -18.32
N ALA A 189 7.32 -22.05 -18.97
CA ALA A 189 7.74 -20.66 -18.81
C ALA A 189 6.62 -19.68 -19.15
N VAL A 190 6.45 -18.67 -18.29
CA VAL A 190 5.41 -17.63 -18.40
C VAL A 190 6.06 -16.36 -18.96
N PHE A 191 5.37 -15.72 -19.90
CA PHE A 191 5.86 -14.51 -20.57
C PHE A 191 4.92 -13.34 -20.38
N THR A 192 5.50 -12.13 -20.30
CA THR A 192 4.80 -10.86 -20.19
C THR A 192 5.45 -9.85 -21.14
N GLY A 193 4.81 -8.75 -21.39
CA GLY A 193 5.38 -7.70 -22.26
C GLY A 193 4.33 -6.73 -22.80
N PRO A 194 4.73 -5.78 -23.64
CA PRO A 194 6.07 -5.59 -24.23
C PRO A 194 7.01 -4.69 -23.41
N ALA A 195 6.60 -4.14 -22.26
CA ALA A 195 7.39 -3.19 -21.45
C ALA A 195 7.80 -1.93 -22.24
N CYS A 196 6.85 -1.33 -22.96
CA CYS A 196 7.07 -0.14 -23.78
C CYS A 196 7.13 1.15 -22.96
N ALA A 197 7.93 2.13 -23.39
CA ALA A 197 8.07 3.43 -22.76
C ALA A 197 6.81 4.30 -22.87
N SER A 198 6.21 4.40 -24.08
CA SER A 198 5.15 5.39 -24.31
C SER A 198 4.18 5.10 -25.45
N LYS A 199 4.52 4.28 -26.42
CA LYS A 199 3.76 4.09 -27.66
C LYS A 199 2.65 3.03 -27.53
N TYR A 200 1.76 3.20 -26.52
CA TYR A 200 0.80 2.15 -26.19
C TYR A 200 -0.17 1.82 -27.34
N LYS A 201 -0.67 2.79 -28.09
CA LYS A 201 -1.60 2.56 -29.22
C LYS A 201 -0.91 1.98 -30.45
N GLU A 202 0.28 2.48 -30.74
CA GLU A 202 1.02 2.18 -31.95
C GLU A 202 1.95 0.98 -31.80
N PHE A 203 2.21 0.55 -30.56
CA PHE A 203 3.13 -0.55 -30.27
C PHE A 203 2.53 -1.59 -29.32
N THR A 204 2.12 -1.19 -28.10
CA THR A 204 1.68 -2.14 -27.06
C THR A 204 0.36 -2.83 -27.41
N GLU A 205 -0.63 -2.10 -27.94
CA GLU A 205 -1.89 -2.73 -28.35
C GLU A 205 -1.74 -3.64 -29.57
N PRO A 206 -0.99 -3.30 -30.65
CA PRO A 206 -0.68 -4.24 -31.73
C PRO A 206 0.06 -5.48 -31.23
N PHE A 207 1.13 -5.30 -30.43
CA PHE A 207 1.86 -6.42 -29.82
C PHE A 207 0.94 -7.37 -29.06
N ARG A 208 0.04 -6.86 -28.21
CA ARG A 208 -0.91 -7.70 -27.48
C ARG A 208 -1.75 -8.56 -28.44
N ARG A 209 -2.25 -7.98 -29.53
CA ARG A 209 -3.05 -8.71 -30.51
C ARG A 209 -2.25 -9.80 -31.24
N ALA A 210 -0.99 -9.52 -31.55
CA ALA A 210 -0.09 -10.48 -32.19
C ALA A 210 0.35 -11.61 -31.23
N MET A 211 0.48 -11.30 -29.92
CA MET A 211 0.96 -12.23 -28.89
C MET A 211 -0.17 -12.78 -27.99
N ASP A 212 -1.39 -12.83 -28.49
CA ASP A 212 -2.63 -13.12 -27.75
C ASP A 212 -2.57 -14.40 -26.89
N THR A 213 -1.95 -15.47 -27.42
CA THR A 213 -1.82 -16.77 -26.73
C THR A 213 -0.44 -16.98 -26.11
N ILE A 214 0.46 -16.01 -26.22
CA ILE A 214 1.87 -16.13 -25.83
C ILE A 214 2.12 -15.47 -24.48
N ILE A 215 1.57 -14.27 -24.27
CA ILE A 215 1.75 -13.52 -23.02
C ILE A 215 0.61 -13.79 -22.05
N SER A 216 0.93 -13.80 -20.77
CA SER A 216 -0.02 -13.95 -19.65
C SER A 216 -0.32 -12.65 -18.93
N MET A 217 0.39 -11.57 -19.27
CA MET A 217 0.19 -10.23 -18.71
C MET A 217 0.71 -9.18 -19.70
N LEU A 218 -0.10 -8.15 -19.94
CA LEU A 218 0.29 -6.98 -20.72
C LEU A 218 1.03 -5.99 -19.82
N THR A 219 2.15 -5.43 -20.31
CA THR A 219 2.96 -4.49 -19.52
C THR A 219 3.29 -3.21 -20.29
N GLN A 220 3.43 -2.10 -19.55
CA GLN A 220 3.72 -0.76 -20.04
C GLN A 220 4.52 0.02 -19.01
N HIS A 221 5.20 1.10 -19.41
CA HIS A 221 5.88 2.05 -18.53
C HIS A 221 5.19 3.41 -18.51
N TYR A 222 5.36 4.14 -17.40
CA TYR A 222 4.83 5.49 -17.24
C TYR A 222 5.66 6.35 -16.27
N TYR A 223 5.92 7.59 -16.68
CA TYR A 223 6.54 8.61 -15.82
C TYR A 223 5.69 9.89 -15.80
N GLY A 224 5.35 10.35 -14.58
CA GLY A 224 4.40 11.44 -14.37
C GLY A 224 4.93 12.83 -14.69
N GLY A 225 6.24 13.00 -14.90
CA GLY A 225 6.91 14.27 -15.08
C GLY A 225 6.42 15.11 -16.26
N ASP A 226 6.70 16.42 -16.20
CA ASP A 226 6.44 17.36 -17.28
C ASP A 226 7.65 18.28 -17.47
N THR A 227 8.18 18.31 -18.69
CA THR A 227 9.37 19.11 -19.03
C THR A 227 9.10 20.62 -19.03
N ASN A 228 7.82 21.05 -19.12
CA ASN A 228 7.44 22.45 -19.16
C ASN A 228 7.46 23.13 -17.77
N ALA A 229 7.36 22.35 -16.67
CA ALA A 229 7.43 22.89 -15.33
C ALA A 229 8.89 23.21 -14.95
N VAL A 230 9.17 24.46 -14.60
CA VAL A 230 10.54 24.96 -14.39
C VAL A 230 10.93 24.92 -12.91
N THR A 231 10.10 25.47 -12.03
CA THR A 231 10.38 25.53 -10.59
C THR A 231 9.99 24.24 -9.86
N VAL A 232 10.54 24.04 -8.66
CA VAL A 232 10.16 22.91 -7.79
C VAL A 232 8.66 22.97 -7.45
N HIS A 233 8.12 24.18 -7.20
CA HIS A 233 6.70 24.35 -6.90
C HIS A 233 5.80 23.94 -8.07
N GLU A 234 6.06 24.44 -9.27
CA GLU A 234 5.31 24.07 -10.48
C GLU A 234 5.38 22.56 -10.76
N ARG A 235 6.54 21.96 -10.55
CA ARG A 235 6.71 20.50 -10.71
C ARG A 235 5.88 19.69 -9.71
N ILE A 236 5.83 20.12 -8.44
CA ILE A 236 4.97 19.50 -7.44
C ILE A 236 3.50 19.67 -7.80
N ASP A 237 3.08 20.88 -8.17
CA ASP A 237 1.68 21.17 -8.51
C ASP A 237 1.26 20.38 -9.76
N THR A 238 2.14 20.27 -10.76
CA THR A 238 1.91 19.44 -11.95
C THR A 238 1.79 17.95 -11.59
N LEU A 239 2.72 17.46 -10.76
CA LEU A 239 2.72 16.04 -10.33
C LEU A 239 1.42 15.68 -9.62
N LEU A 240 0.91 16.56 -8.75
CA LEU A 240 -0.31 16.34 -7.95
C LEU A 240 -1.60 16.75 -8.68
N SER A 241 -1.53 17.24 -9.92
CA SER A 241 -2.69 17.76 -10.62
C SER A 241 -3.68 16.66 -11.03
N LYS A 242 -4.98 16.97 -10.91
CA LYS A 242 -6.07 16.11 -11.41
C LYS A 242 -5.94 15.81 -12.91
N GLU A 243 -5.41 16.75 -13.69
CA GLU A 243 -5.25 16.56 -15.13
C GLU A 243 -4.20 15.49 -15.47
N LYS A 244 -3.06 15.44 -14.74
CA LYS A 244 -2.04 14.39 -14.93
C LYS A 244 -2.61 13.01 -14.57
N LEU A 245 -3.32 12.91 -13.45
CA LEU A 245 -3.97 11.67 -13.04
C LEU A 245 -5.01 11.21 -14.06
N ARG A 246 -5.82 12.14 -14.58
CA ARG A 246 -6.83 11.86 -15.60
C ARG A 246 -6.21 11.38 -16.92
N ARG A 247 -5.04 11.91 -17.31
CA ARG A 247 -4.34 11.48 -18.55
C ARG A 247 -3.85 10.04 -18.43
N VAL A 248 -3.15 9.71 -17.35
CA VAL A 248 -2.67 8.32 -17.16
C VAL A 248 -3.84 7.35 -16.99
N SER A 249 -4.91 7.75 -16.31
CA SER A 249 -6.13 6.94 -16.17
C SER A 249 -6.74 6.56 -17.53
N LYS A 250 -6.79 7.49 -18.49
CA LYS A 250 -7.27 7.19 -19.87
C LYS A 250 -6.39 6.20 -20.61
N GLU A 251 -5.08 6.31 -20.44
CA GLU A 251 -4.13 5.36 -21.02
C GLU A 251 -4.32 3.97 -20.42
N VAL A 252 -4.38 3.89 -19.10
CA VAL A 252 -4.58 2.64 -18.36
C VAL A 252 -5.92 1.99 -18.71
N ASP A 253 -7.00 2.77 -18.80
CA ASP A 253 -8.32 2.25 -19.22
C ASP A 253 -8.27 1.63 -20.64
N SER A 254 -7.52 2.23 -21.57
CA SER A 254 -7.31 1.65 -22.90
C SER A 254 -6.53 0.33 -22.85
N LEU A 255 -5.44 0.31 -22.07
CA LEU A 255 -4.58 -0.87 -21.93
C LEU A 255 -5.27 -2.00 -21.17
N VAL A 256 -6.03 -1.70 -20.12
CA VAL A 256 -6.84 -2.68 -19.41
C VAL A 256 -7.88 -3.31 -20.34
N LYS A 257 -8.63 -2.51 -21.09
CA LYS A 257 -9.59 -3.02 -22.07
C LYS A 257 -8.92 -3.87 -23.14
N CYS A 258 -7.75 -3.47 -23.60
CA CYS A 258 -6.95 -4.23 -24.54
C CYS A 258 -6.52 -5.59 -23.98
N ALA A 259 -6.09 -5.65 -22.72
CA ALA A 259 -5.70 -6.88 -22.02
C ALA A 259 -6.92 -7.77 -21.72
N ASP A 260 -8.00 -7.20 -21.19
CA ASP A 260 -9.24 -7.91 -20.85
C ASP A 260 -9.86 -8.63 -22.05
N SER A 261 -9.68 -8.10 -23.28
CA SER A 261 -10.18 -8.75 -24.50
C SER A 261 -9.56 -10.12 -24.77
N SER A 262 -8.42 -10.45 -24.12
CA SER A 262 -7.77 -11.77 -24.13
C SER A 262 -7.81 -12.47 -22.77
N GLY A 263 -8.49 -11.88 -21.78
CA GLY A 263 -8.58 -12.44 -20.44
C GLY A 263 -7.27 -12.40 -19.65
N ILE A 264 -6.33 -11.51 -20.01
CA ILE A 264 -5.06 -11.33 -19.30
C ILE A 264 -5.06 -10.01 -18.52
N PRO A 265 -4.32 -9.92 -17.39
CA PRO A 265 -4.18 -8.68 -16.64
C PRO A 265 -3.26 -7.68 -17.35
N PHE A 266 -3.44 -6.39 -17.03
CA PHE A 266 -2.51 -5.32 -17.36
C PHE A 266 -1.76 -4.86 -16.11
N ARG A 267 -0.43 -4.66 -16.21
CA ARG A 267 0.41 -4.14 -15.14
C ARG A 267 1.32 -3.02 -15.64
N MET A 268 1.43 -1.94 -14.86
CA MET A 268 2.43 -0.90 -15.08
C MET A 268 3.77 -1.41 -14.53
N SER A 269 4.54 -2.12 -15.36
CA SER A 269 5.73 -2.85 -14.92
C SER A 269 6.94 -1.96 -14.60
N GLU A 270 6.90 -0.69 -15.04
CA GLU A 270 7.84 0.35 -14.64
C GLU A 270 7.14 1.71 -14.57
N CYS A 271 7.27 2.41 -13.45
CA CYS A 271 6.71 3.75 -13.32
C CYS A 271 7.43 4.55 -12.23
N ASN A 272 7.36 5.88 -12.34
CA ASN A 272 7.69 6.76 -11.21
C ASN A 272 7.18 8.20 -11.45
N SER A 273 7.40 9.07 -10.45
CA SER A 273 7.02 10.48 -10.45
C SER A 273 7.66 11.30 -11.58
N TRP A 274 8.88 10.95 -11.98
CA TRP A 274 9.66 11.61 -13.04
C TRP A 274 10.63 10.62 -13.67
N ASP A 275 11.03 10.83 -14.92
CA ASP A 275 12.03 10.04 -15.61
C ASP A 275 13.49 10.39 -15.21
N HIS A 276 14.47 9.71 -15.80
CA HIS A 276 15.90 9.98 -15.66
C HIS A 276 16.37 10.16 -14.19
N GLY A 277 16.00 9.24 -13.30
CA GLY A 277 16.41 9.26 -11.90
C GLY A 277 15.59 10.21 -11.00
N GLY A 278 14.57 10.85 -11.54
CA GLY A 278 13.69 11.76 -10.80
C GLY A 278 14.21 13.19 -10.66
N LYS A 279 13.46 14.05 -9.97
CA LYS A 279 13.80 15.46 -9.75
C LYS A 279 13.96 15.75 -8.26
N LYS A 280 15.12 16.33 -7.90
CA LYS A 280 15.42 16.75 -6.53
C LYS A 280 14.35 17.74 -6.01
N GLY A 281 13.88 17.54 -4.79
CA GLY A 281 12.87 18.39 -4.16
C GLY A 281 11.44 18.10 -4.65
N VAL A 282 11.26 17.15 -5.56
CA VAL A 282 9.96 16.71 -6.09
C VAL A 282 9.80 15.21 -5.86
N SER A 283 10.61 14.40 -6.54
CA SER A 283 10.54 12.94 -6.50
C SER A 283 10.95 12.36 -5.14
N ASN A 284 11.85 13.05 -4.42
CA ASN A 284 12.26 12.68 -3.06
C ASN A 284 11.57 13.51 -1.96
N ALA A 285 10.50 14.23 -2.31
CA ALA A 285 9.73 15.05 -1.37
C ALA A 285 8.40 14.40 -1.00
N PHE A 286 7.74 14.90 0.04
CA PHE A 286 6.46 14.41 0.53
C PHE A 286 5.36 14.38 -0.55
N ALA A 287 5.40 15.33 -1.48
CA ALA A 287 4.53 15.32 -2.65
C ALA A 287 4.53 13.97 -3.40
N SER A 288 5.69 13.28 -3.46
CA SER A 288 5.78 11.97 -4.10
C SER A 288 5.01 10.88 -3.34
N ALA A 289 4.85 11.00 -2.03
CA ALA A 289 4.04 10.07 -1.23
C ALA A 289 2.55 10.23 -1.55
N LEU A 290 2.05 11.47 -1.60
CA LEU A 290 0.66 11.74 -1.96
C LEU A 290 0.37 11.34 -3.42
N TRP A 291 1.29 11.64 -4.33
CA TRP A 291 1.19 11.21 -5.72
C TRP A 291 1.12 9.69 -5.86
N ALA A 292 2.04 8.95 -5.23
CA ALA A 292 2.08 7.50 -5.34
C ALA A 292 0.82 6.84 -4.76
N LEU A 293 0.30 7.37 -3.64
CA LEU A 293 -0.93 6.91 -3.02
C LEU A 293 -2.13 7.08 -3.95
N ASP A 294 -2.29 8.28 -4.52
CA ASP A 294 -3.36 8.62 -5.44
C ASP A 294 -3.26 7.84 -6.76
N TYR A 295 -2.06 7.76 -7.31
CA TYR A 295 -1.74 7.01 -8.52
C TYR A 295 -2.11 5.51 -8.39
N MET A 296 -1.69 4.87 -7.30
CA MET A 296 -1.99 3.45 -7.06
C MET A 296 -3.49 3.21 -6.95
N TYR A 297 -4.21 4.01 -6.18
CA TYR A 297 -5.66 3.86 -6.06
C TYR A 297 -6.38 4.07 -7.39
N LYS A 298 -6.01 5.12 -8.12
CA LYS A 298 -6.64 5.41 -9.40
C LYS A 298 -6.41 4.29 -10.42
N LEU A 299 -5.20 3.78 -10.53
CA LEU A 299 -4.89 2.70 -11.44
C LEU A 299 -5.57 1.39 -11.03
N ALA A 300 -5.68 1.12 -9.73
CA ALA A 300 -6.42 -0.04 -9.23
C ALA A 300 -7.92 0.04 -9.54
N ASP A 301 -8.51 1.22 -9.39
CA ASP A 301 -9.91 1.49 -9.74
C ASP A 301 -10.17 1.35 -11.26
N ASP A 302 -9.22 1.79 -12.08
CA ASP A 302 -9.25 1.59 -13.54
C ASP A 302 -9.06 0.11 -13.93
N GLY A 303 -8.58 -0.76 -13.02
CA GLY A 303 -8.44 -2.21 -13.22
C GLY A 303 -7.03 -2.68 -13.57
N CYS A 304 -6.03 -1.83 -13.40
CA CYS A 304 -4.64 -2.25 -13.44
C CYS A 304 -4.38 -3.33 -12.37
N ALA A 305 -3.63 -4.37 -12.71
CA ALA A 305 -3.30 -5.45 -11.77
C ALA A 305 -2.16 -5.09 -10.82
N GLY A 306 -1.44 -4.00 -11.07
CA GLY A 306 -0.39 -3.52 -10.19
C GLY A 306 0.59 -2.56 -10.84
N VAL A 307 1.48 -2.03 -10.03
CA VAL A 307 2.52 -1.08 -10.44
C VAL A 307 3.88 -1.48 -9.87
N ASN A 308 4.97 -1.19 -10.59
CA ASN A 308 6.33 -1.36 -10.10
C ASN A 308 7.07 -0.02 -10.15
N PHE A 309 7.29 0.59 -8.99
CA PHE A 309 8.05 1.85 -8.89
C PHE A 309 9.53 1.61 -9.19
N HIS A 310 10.04 2.24 -10.24
CA HIS A 310 11.41 2.10 -10.69
C HIS A 310 12.38 2.96 -9.90
N GLY A 311 13.65 2.54 -9.81
CA GLY A 311 14.73 3.37 -9.34
C GLY A 311 15.85 2.69 -8.56
N GLY A 312 15.71 1.44 -8.19
CA GLY A 312 16.75 0.77 -7.40
C GLY A 312 17.00 1.48 -6.06
N LEU A 313 18.26 1.83 -5.80
CA LEU A 313 18.70 2.51 -4.57
C LEU A 313 19.30 3.90 -4.83
N ASP A 314 19.48 4.28 -6.09
CA ASP A 314 20.11 5.52 -6.53
C ASP A 314 19.09 6.41 -7.29
N GLY A 315 19.33 7.73 -7.33
CA GLY A 315 18.41 8.69 -7.93
C GLY A 315 17.47 9.34 -6.91
N TRP A 316 16.65 10.29 -7.37
CA TRP A 316 15.75 11.07 -6.49
C TRP A 316 14.39 10.39 -6.29
N TYR A 317 13.96 9.53 -7.19
CA TYR A 317 12.64 8.89 -7.18
C TYR A 317 12.58 7.53 -6.48
N THR A 318 13.72 7.03 -5.99
CA THR A 318 13.78 5.69 -5.37
C THR A 318 12.89 5.59 -4.13
N VAL A 319 12.26 4.44 -3.95
CA VAL A 319 11.42 4.17 -2.77
C VAL A 319 12.28 3.99 -1.53
N PHE A 320 13.42 3.34 -1.70
CA PHE A 320 14.45 3.18 -0.67
C PHE A 320 15.75 3.79 -1.17
N SER A 321 16.55 4.31 -0.27
CA SER A 321 17.89 4.84 -0.58
C SER A 321 18.94 4.10 0.24
N LYS A 322 20.15 4.08 -0.28
CA LYS A 322 21.32 3.55 0.41
C LYS A 322 22.34 4.66 0.57
N THR A 323 22.85 4.84 1.79
CA THR A 323 24.02 5.69 2.07
C THR A 323 24.99 4.83 2.85
N ASP A 324 26.15 4.56 2.27
CA ASP A 324 27.12 3.59 2.78
C ASP A 324 26.49 2.19 2.97
N THR A 325 26.27 1.78 4.22
CA THR A 325 25.64 0.50 4.58
C THR A 325 24.19 0.67 5.09
N ILE A 326 23.69 1.90 5.18
CA ILE A 326 22.38 2.21 5.77
C ILE A 326 21.34 2.32 4.67
N TYR A 327 20.28 1.53 4.80
CA TYR A 327 19.07 1.63 3.99
C TYR A 327 18.02 2.48 4.69
N SER A 328 17.34 3.34 3.96
CA SER A 328 16.32 4.25 4.50
C SER A 328 15.11 4.33 3.56
N ALA A 329 13.93 4.43 4.15
CA ALA A 329 12.70 4.73 3.42
C ALA A 329 12.68 6.21 3.01
N ARG A 330 12.29 6.49 1.76
CA ARG A 330 12.02 7.85 1.28
C ARG A 330 10.54 8.20 1.40
N PRO A 331 10.16 9.47 1.23
CA PRO A 331 8.77 9.90 1.34
C PRO A 331 7.77 9.03 0.57
N ILE A 332 8.07 8.63 -0.66
CA ILE A 332 7.22 7.78 -1.50
C ILE A 332 6.88 6.43 -0.81
N ALA A 333 7.78 5.87 0.00
CA ALA A 333 7.53 4.63 0.75
C ALA A 333 6.34 4.75 1.71
N TYR A 334 6.11 5.95 2.27
CA TYR A 334 4.98 6.20 3.16
C TYR A 334 3.64 6.26 2.42
N GLY A 335 3.65 6.73 1.16
CA GLY A 335 2.48 6.63 0.28
C GLY A 335 2.13 5.17 -0.02
N ILE A 336 3.13 4.35 -0.33
CA ILE A 336 2.96 2.89 -0.52
C ILE A 336 2.46 2.23 0.77
N LEU A 337 3.00 2.60 1.92
CA LEU A 337 2.59 2.08 3.23
C LEU A 337 1.14 2.45 3.56
N ALA A 338 0.73 3.70 3.28
CA ALA A 338 -0.66 4.14 3.44
C ALA A 338 -1.61 3.36 2.51
N PHE A 339 -1.22 3.13 1.26
CA PHE A 339 -1.95 2.26 0.35
C PHE A 339 -2.09 0.84 0.91
N GLN A 340 -0.99 0.25 1.41
CA GLN A 340 -0.99 -1.11 1.96
C GLN A 340 -1.98 -1.32 3.11
N ILE A 341 -2.20 -0.31 3.94
CA ILE A 341 -3.15 -0.42 5.06
C ILE A 341 -4.60 -0.16 4.64
N GLY A 342 -4.83 0.67 3.62
CA GLY A 342 -6.16 1.12 3.20
C GLY A 342 -6.76 0.37 2.01
N SER A 343 -5.98 -0.46 1.29
CA SER A 343 -6.40 -1.06 0.00
C SER A 343 -6.79 -2.54 0.08
N LYS A 344 -6.98 -3.08 1.29
CA LYS A 344 -7.22 -4.52 1.48
C LYS A 344 -8.66 -4.89 1.17
N GLY A 345 -8.94 -5.26 -0.07
CA GLY A 345 -10.24 -5.75 -0.44
C GLY A 345 -10.73 -5.29 -1.80
N MET A 346 -12.01 -4.96 -1.87
CA MET A 346 -12.75 -4.63 -3.09
C MET A 346 -13.25 -3.18 -2.99
N PHE A 347 -13.12 -2.42 -4.08
CA PHE A 347 -13.72 -1.08 -4.15
C PHE A 347 -15.21 -1.13 -3.88
N ILE A 348 -15.72 -0.11 -3.22
CA ILE A 348 -17.15 0.15 -3.06
C ILE A 348 -17.49 1.50 -3.68
N SER A 349 -18.75 1.66 -4.10
CA SER A 349 -19.22 2.92 -4.65
C SER A 349 -19.19 4.03 -3.58
N SER A 350 -18.70 5.20 -3.98
CA SER A 350 -18.76 6.41 -3.16
C SER A 350 -19.23 7.60 -4.00
N THR A 351 -19.99 8.50 -3.38
CA THR A 351 -20.43 9.76 -3.99
C THR A 351 -19.81 10.91 -3.24
N VAL A 352 -19.10 11.78 -3.96
CA VAL A 352 -18.45 12.97 -3.40
C VAL A 352 -19.20 14.20 -3.87
N THR A 353 -19.62 15.05 -2.93
CA THR A 353 -20.32 16.32 -3.22
C THR A 353 -19.61 17.50 -2.56
N ASN A 354 -19.80 18.70 -3.14
CA ASN A 354 -19.16 19.94 -2.70
C ASN A 354 -17.61 19.94 -2.77
N ASN A 355 -17.03 19.08 -3.64
CA ASN A 355 -15.57 19.02 -3.82
C ASN A 355 -15.13 20.05 -4.87
N ASN A 356 -14.65 21.20 -4.41
CA ASN A 356 -14.12 22.29 -5.23
C ASN A 356 -12.60 22.49 -5.07
N ILE A 357 -11.91 21.52 -4.42
CA ILE A 357 -10.46 21.54 -4.21
C ILE A 357 -9.80 20.31 -4.87
N ASN A 358 -8.47 20.27 -4.85
CA ASN A 358 -7.71 19.13 -5.36
C ASN A 358 -7.66 17.98 -4.33
N LEU A 359 -8.79 17.33 -4.14
CA LEU A 359 -8.96 16.21 -3.22
C LEU A 359 -9.56 15.02 -3.96
N ASP A 360 -9.04 13.82 -3.70
CA ASP A 360 -9.56 12.54 -4.16
C ASP A 360 -9.84 11.61 -2.98
N SER A 361 -10.75 10.66 -3.18
CA SER A 361 -11.11 9.67 -2.17
C SER A 361 -11.40 8.32 -2.81
N TYR A 362 -10.99 7.26 -2.11
CA TYR A 362 -11.15 5.87 -2.54
C TYR A 362 -11.63 5.04 -1.37
N SER A 363 -12.61 4.18 -1.60
CA SER A 363 -13.21 3.38 -0.55
C SER A 363 -13.20 1.90 -0.90
N VAL A 364 -12.80 1.08 0.06
CA VAL A 364 -12.60 -0.36 -0.09
C VAL A 364 -13.26 -1.10 1.07
N VAL A 365 -13.85 -2.25 0.82
CA VAL A 365 -14.36 -3.16 1.85
C VAL A 365 -13.51 -4.42 1.92
N ASP A 366 -13.09 -4.81 3.13
CA ASP A 366 -12.32 -6.03 3.35
C ASP A 366 -13.24 -7.28 3.52
N THR A 367 -12.63 -8.44 3.62
CA THR A 367 -13.36 -9.72 3.84
C THR A 367 -14.06 -9.79 5.19
N SER A 368 -13.66 -8.97 6.16
CA SER A 368 -14.31 -8.81 7.47
C SER A 368 -15.40 -7.74 7.44
N LYS A 369 -15.70 -7.20 6.27
CA LYS A 369 -16.65 -6.11 6.02
C LYS A 369 -16.26 -4.75 6.62
N ASN A 370 -15.04 -4.56 7.12
CA ASN A 370 -14.58 -3.23 7.47
C ASN A 370 -14.42 -2.37 6.21
N ILE A 371 -14.79 -1.10 6.29
CA ILE A 371 -14.61 -0.15 5.19
C ILE A 371 -13.39 0.71 5.48
N TYR A 372 -12.51 0.81 4.49
CA TYR A 372 -11.38 1.72 4.50
C TYR A 372 -11.63 2.82 3.47
N THR A 373 -11.59 4.07 3.92
CA THR A 373 -11.69 5.24 3.03
C THR A 373 -10.40 6.05 3.12
N THR A 374 -9.67 6.08 2.02
CA THR A 374 -8.46 6.91 1.90
C THR A 374 -8.86 8.23 1.24
N ILE A 375 -8.53 9.34 1.88
CA ILE A 375 -8.83 10.69 1.41
C ILE A 375 -7.52 11.45 1.29
N ILE A 376 -7.27 12.04 0.12
CA ILE A 376 -5.99 12.66 -0.23
C ILE A 376 -6.25 14.10 -0.61
N ASN A 377 -5.86 15.03 0.26
CA ASN A 377 -5.92 16.47 0.00
C ASN A 377 -4.56 16.92 -0.56
N LYS A 378 -4.51 17.19 -1.85
CA LYS A 378 -3.28 17.55 -2.59
C LYS A 378 -3.06 19.05 -2.69
N GLU A 379 -3.88 19.83 -2.01
CA GLU A 379 -3.72 21.28 -1.96
C GLU A 379 -2.47 21.69 -1.18
N ARG A 380 -1.93 22.84 -1.53
CA ARG A 380 -0.77 23.44 -0.84
C ARG A 380 -1.19 24.47 0.21
N ASP A 381 -2.25 25.21 -0.09
CA ASP A 381 -2.71 26.32 0.73
C ASP A 381 -3.54 25.82 1.93
N THR A 382 -3.18 26.23 3.13
CA THR A 382 -3.92 25.92 4.36
C THR A 382 -5.35 26.48 4.38
N LEU A 383 -5.68 27.45 3.53
CA LEU A 383 -7.07 27.88 3.31
C LEU A 383 -7.93 26.77 2.67
N GLN A 384 -7.30 25.75 2.09
CA GLN A 384 -7.94 24.59 1.50
C GLN A 384 -7.93 23.36 2.46
N ASN A 385 -7.76 23.60 3.76
CA ASN A 385 -8.01 22.54 4.75
C ASN A 385 -9.47 22.09 4.66
N ALA A 386 -9.68 20.78 4.58
CA ALA A 386 -11.02 20.21 4.44
C ALA A 386 -11.53 19.60 5.74
N VAL A 387 -12.84 19.68 5.95
CA VAL A 387 -13.59 18.84 6.87
C VAL A 387 -14.48 17.92 6.06
N ILE A 388 -14.29 16.63 6.22
CA ILE A 388 -15.01 15.62 5.45
C ILE A 388 -16.13 15.05 6.33
N ASN A 389 -17.36 15.15 5.86
CA ASN A 389 -18.48 14.40 6.39
C ASN A 389 -18.51 13.04 5.67
N LEU A 390 -18.15 11.99 6.38
CA LEU A 390 -18.23 10.62 5.88
C LEU A 390 -19.53 10.00 6.36
N ASP A 391 -20.35 9.56 5.42
CA ASP A 391 -21.62 8.87 5.67
C ASP A 391 -21.56 7.45 5.08
N VAL A 392 -21.79 6.44 5.91
CA VAL A 392 -22.00 5.07 5.43
C VAL A 392 -23.50 4.88 5.25
N ASP A 393 -23.95 4.73 4.00
CA ASP A 393 -25.35 4.65 3.57
C ASP A 393 -26.31 4.11 4.65
N ALA A 394 -27.31 4.89 4.97
CA ALA A 394 -28.19 4.80 6.15
C ALA A 394 -28.95 3.47 6.34
N GLY A 395 -28.89 2.55 5.39
CA GLY A 395 -29.45 1.19 5.53
C GLY A 395 -28.59 0.25 6.37
N ASN A 396 -27.37 0.64 6.78
CA ASN A 396 -26.38 -0.27 7.36
C ASN A 396 -26.02 0.10 8.81
N SER A 397 -26.83 -0.36 9.77
CA SER A 397 -26.67 -0.13 11.22
C SER A 397 -25.41 -0.79 11.85
N ASN A 398 -24.54 -1.41 11.05
CA ASN A 398 -23.42 -2.20 11.56
C ASN A 398 -22.11 -1.41 11.73
N TYR A 399 -22.04 -0.16 11.27
CA TYR A 399 -20.86 0.70 11.34
C TYR A 399 -21.03 1.76 12.43
N LEU A 400 -20.74 1.40 13.68
CA LEU A 400 -20.94 2.24 14.86
C LEU A 400 -19.64 2.82 15.43
N SER A 401 -18.49 2.44 14.88
CA SER A 401 -17.20 2.94 15.30
C SER A 401 -16.26 3.09 14.11
N ALA A 402 -15.44 4.13 14.17
CA ALA A 402 -14.40 4.36 13.18
C ALA A 402 -13.10 4.85 13.87
N GLU A 403 -12.00 4.66 13.18
CA GLU A 403 -10.67 5.13 13.57
C GLU A 403 -9.92 5.59 12.33
N TYR A 404 -8.89 6.41 12.49
CA TYR A 404 -8.10 6.88 11.36
C TYR A 404 -6.63 7.01 11.67
N VAL A 405 -5.81 6.97 10.62
CA VAL A 405 -4.40 7.38 10.64
C VAL A 405 -4.17 8.44 9.58
N GLN A 406 -3.22 9.34 9.83
CA GLN A 406 -2.88 10.43 8.93
C GLN A 406 -1.47 10.25 8.37
N LEU A 407 -1.34 10.42 7.07
CA LEU A 407 -0.08 10.57 6.34
C LEU A 407 0.22 12.08 6.24
N SER A 408 1.30 12.53 6.83
CA SER A 408 1.62 13.95 6.96
C SER A 408 3.12 14.26 6.96
N SER A 409 3.43 15.50 6.67
CA SER A 409 4.75 16.14 6.79
C SER A 409 4.57 17.64 7.03
N ASP A 410 5.64 18.37 7.30
CA ASP A 410 5.58 19.83 7.52
C ASP A 410 5.20 20.60 6.23
N SER A 411 5.54 20.06 5.06
CA SER A 411 5.20 20.64 3.75
C SER A 411 5.29 19.61 2.62
N LEU A 412 4.70 19.91 1.46
CA LEU A 412 4.80 19.09 0.25
C LEU A 412 6.25 18.90 -0.25
N GLY A 413 7.13 19.87 0.03
CA GLY A 413 8.55 19.83 -0.34
C GLY A 413 9.46 19.15 0.67
N ASP A 414 8.94 18.68 1.81
CA ASP A 414 9.77 18.06 2.86
C ASP A 414 10.29 16.68 2.42
N THR A 415 11.56 16.42 2.70
CA THR A 415 12.25 15.21 2.27
C THR A 415 12.55 14.24 3.42
N LYS A 416 12.22 14.59 4.68
CA LYS A 416 12.67 13.83 5.86
C LYS A 416 11.60 13.59 6.92
N LYS A 417 10.68 14.53 7.13
CA LYS A 417 9.72 14.53 8.26
C LYS A 417 8.37 13.94 7.88
N VAL A 418 8.38 12.83 7.15
CA VAL A 418 7.16 12.12 6.76
C VAL A 418 6.81 11.09 7.82
N SER A 419 5.54 11.05 8.22
CA SER A 419 5.02 10.04 9.14
C SER A 419 3.64 9.53 8.71
N LEU A 420 3.32 8.31 9.12
CA LEU A 420 1.99 7.72 8.98
C LEU A 420 1.48 7.31 10.38
N GLY A 421 0.34 7.87 10.80
CA GLY A 421 -0.18 7.67 12.16
C GLY A 421 0.83 8.06 13.25
N GLY A 422 1.62 9.12 13.01
CA GLY A 422 2.69 9.57 13.90
C GLY A 422 3.90 8.64 13.98
N GLN A 423 3.98 7.60 13.15
CA GLN A 423 5.09 6.65 13.13
C GLN A 423 6.00 6.87 11.93
N VAL A 424 7.27 6.54 12.10
CA VAL A 424 8.30 6.59 11.06
C VAL A 424 8.94 5.21 10.87
N ILE A 425 9.33 4.90 9.64
CA ILE A 425 10.12 3.69 9.35
C ILE A 425 11.52 3.92 9.90
N ASN A 426 11.95 3.07 10.80
CA ASN A 426 13.23 3.19 11.49
C ASN A 426 14.41 2.68 10.66
N SER A 427 15.63 2.86 11.15
CA SER A 427 16.87 2.42 10.49
C SER A 427 17.03 0.90 10.34
N TYR A 428 16.18 0.12 11.02
CA TYR A 428 16.12 -1.34 10.85
C TYR A 428 15.14 -1.76 9.75
N GLY A 429 14.46 -0.81 9.10
CA GLY A 429 13.49 -1.08 8.03
C GLY A 429 12.10 -1.47 8.54
N THR A 430 11.79 -1.26 9.82
CA THR A 430 10.48 -1.58 10.42
C THR A 430 9.73 -0.31 10.81
N CYS A 431 8.39 -0.41 10.81
CA CYS A 431 7.51 0.65 11.28
C CYS A 431 6.80 0.18 12.55
N PRO A 432 6.80 0.95 13.65
CA PRO A 432 5.98 0.64 14.81
C PRO A 432 4.49 0.58 14.49
N ALA A 433 3.69 0.01 15.38
CA ALA A 433 2.24 0.01 15.22
C ALA A 433 1.69 1.45 15.13
N PHE A 434 0.79 1.68 14.18
CA PHE A 434 0.20 3.00 13.97
C PHE A 434 -0.70 3.41 15.14
N ASN A 435 -0.69 4.69 15.46
CA ASN A 435 -1.63 5.28 16.40
C ASN A 435 -2.95 5.55 15.67
N TRP A 436 -3.85 4.57 15.66
CA TRP A 436 -5.21 4.78 15.17
C TRP A 436 -5.99 5.65 16.14
N LEU A 437 -6.41 6.80 15.67
CA LEU A 437 -7.18 7.77 16.47
C LEU A 437 -8.68 7.50 16.31
N PRO A 438 -9.44 7.39 17.40
CA PRO A 438 -10.86 7.11 17.33
C PRO A 438 -11.65 8.29 16.75
N LEU A 439 -12.67 7.97 15.96
CA LEU A 439 -13.67 8.93 15.45
C LEU A 439 -15.02 8.66 16.12
N THR A 440 -15.70 9.73 16.48
CA THR A 440 -17.10 9.63 16.93
C THR A 440 -18.02 9.40 15.73
N VAL A 441 -18.70 8.27 15.72
CA VAL A 441 -19.73 7.95 14.70
C VAL A 441 -21.11 8.20 15.32
N SER A 442 -21.92 9.00 14.66
CA SER A 442 -23.31 9.28 15.06
C SER A 442 -24.22 9.11 13.85
N SER A 443 -25.23 8.26 13.97
CA SER A 443 -26.18 7.97 12.88
C SER A 443 -25.48 7.66 11.54
N HIS A 444 -24.46 6.78 11.59
CA HIS A 444 -23.64 6.34 10.45
C HIS A 444 -22.67 7.40 9.88
N THR A 445 -22.66 8.61 10.43
CA THR A 445 -21.84 9.72 9.96
C THR A 445 -20.70 10.00 10.93
N THR A 446 -19.55 10.35 10.40
CA THR A 446 -18.42 10.89 11.15
C THR A 446 -17.81 12.08 10.43
N GLN A 447 -17.14 12.93 11.17
CA GLN A 447 -16.37 14.05 10.62
C GLN A 447 -14.89 13.83 10.83
N ILE A 448 -14.09 14.15 9.80
CA ILE A 448 -12.65 14.08 9.88
C ILE A 448 -12.00 15.31 9.22
N PRO A 449 -11.06 15.98 9.91
CA PRO A 449 -10.23 17.01 9.29
C PRO A 449 -9.19 16.36 8.38
N VAL A 450 -9.04 16.90 7.17
CA VAL A 450 -8.00 16.51 6.21
C VAL A 450 -7.25 17.77 5.79
N PRO A 451 -6.13 18.09 6.46
CA PRO A 451 -5.33 19.27 6.14
C PRO A 451 -4.84 19.27 4.69
N ALA A 452 -4.64 20.45 4.13
CA ALA A 452 -3.97 20.61 2.85
C ALA A 452 -2.59 19.94 2.87
N GLY A 453 -2.19 19.30 1.78
CA GLY A 453 -0.95 18.55 1.70
C GLY A 453 -0.89 17.35 2.66
N SER A 454 -1.99 16.62 2.83
CA SER A 454 -2.02 15.42 3.68
C SER A 454 -2.97 14.36 3.12
N ALA A 455 -2.89 13.15 3.69
CA ALA A 455 -3.90 12.13 3.44
C ALA A 455 -4.31 11.45 4.75
N VAL A 456 -5.51 10.88 4.77
CA VAL A 456 -6.00 10.08 5.89
C VAL A 456 -6.52 8.73 5.39
N VAL A 457 -6.33 7.69 6.18
CA VAL A 457 -6.99 6.41 6.00
C VAL A 457 -7.96 6.23 7.15
N VAL A 458 -9.25 6.26 6.86
CA VAL A 458 -10.34 6.05 7.83
C VAL A 458 -10.78 4.60 7.73
N LYS A 459 -10.94 3.95 8.86
CA LYS A 459 -11.45 2.57 8.96
C LYS A 459 -12.75 2.58 9.75
N PHE A 460 -13.85 2.24 9.11
CA PHE A 460 -15.09 1.89 9.77
C PHE A 460 -15.07 0.41 10.13
N ILE A 461 -15.33 0.12 11.40
CA ILE A 461 -15.31 -1.24 11.93
C ILE A 461 -16.71 -1.83 11.83
N TYR A 462 -16.80 -2.93 11.07
CA TYR A 462 -18.05 -3.67 10.96
C TYR A 462 -18.35 -4.48 12.23
N LYS A 463 -19.52 -4.29 12.81
CA LYS A 463 -20.00 -5.12 13.92
C LYS A 463 -21.20 -5.93 13.44
N ASN A 464 -21.10 -7.26 13.47
CA ASN A 464 -22.25 -8.11 13.26
C ASN A 464 -23.33 -7.80 14.32
N GLY A 465 -24.56 -7.53 13.90
CA GLY A 465 -25.69 -7.22 14.79
C GLY A 465 -26.00 -8.30 15.85
N ASN A 466 -25.32 -9.47 15.78
CA ASN A 466 -25.36 -10.54 16.79
C ASN A 466 -24.20 -10.47 17.80
N SER A 467 -23.23 -9.54 17.65
CA SER A 467 -22.27 -9.30 18.73
C SER A 467 -22.99 -8.51 19.82
N ILE A 468 -23.07 -9.08 21.00
CA ILE A 468 -23.50 -8.44 22.24
C ILE A 468 -22.89 -7.04 22.26
N ASN A 469 -23.73 -6.01 22.30
CA ASN A 469 -23.32 -4.61 22.36
C ASN A 469 -22.22 -4.45 23.41
N ASP A 470 -21.01 -4.13 22.95
CA ASP A 470 -20.00 -3.53 23.82
C ASP A 470 -20.54 -2.13 24.18
N TYR A 471 -21.26 -2.06 25.27
CA TYR A 471 -21.63 -0.80 25.90
C TYR A 471 -20.39 -0.13 26.49
N SER A 472 -19.48 0.36 25.63
CA SER A 472 -18.46 1.32 26.05
C SER A 472 -19.04 2.75 26.04
N GLY A 473 -20.19 2.93 26.67
CA GLY A 473 -20.67 4.23 27.09
C GLY A 473 -19.70 4.79 28.15
N LYS A 474 -19.27 6.01 27.96
CA LYS A 474 -18.42 6.87 28.78
C LYS A 474 -18.63 6.75 30.31
N ASN A 475 -18.28 5.61 30.88
CA ASN A 475 -17.97 5.49 32.30
C ASN A 475 -16.93 4.39 32.41
N LYS A 476 -15.71 4.75 32.82
CA LYS A 476 -14.67 3.80 33.22
C LYS A 476 -15.16 3.06 34.47
N HIS A 477 -15.84 1.94 34.26
CA HIS A 477 -16.15 1.01 35.31
C HIS A 477 -15.22 -0.17 35.16
N PHE A 478 -14.41 -0.42 36.14
CA PHE A 478 -13.38 -1.44 36.08
C PHE A 478 -13.86 -2.64 36.90
N LEU A 479 -14.13 -3.73 36.23
CA LEU A 479 -14.12 -5.04 36.84
C LEU A 479 -12.65 -5.41 37.11
N ASN A 480 -12.16 -5.13 38.29
CA ASN A 480 -10.81 -5.47 38.73
C ASN A 480 -10.81 -6.86 39.37
N LEU A 481 -9.94 -7.75 38.83
CA LEU A 481 -9.77 -9.13 39.27
C LEU A 481 -8.34 -9.32 39.80
N TYR A 482 -8.18 -9.65 41.07
CA TYR A 482 -6.86 -9.94 41.66
C TYR A 482 -6.92 -10.91 42.84
N PRO A 483 -5.85 -11.73 43.07
CA PRO A 483 -4.76 -11.92 42.14
C PRO A 483 -5.25 -12.55 40.83
N ASN A 484 -4.53 -12.32 39.74
CA ASN A 484 -4.78 -13.00 38.50
C ASN A 484 -3.43 -13.10 37.73
N PRO A 485 -2.79 -14.28 37.72
CA PRO A 485 -3.28 -15.62 38.10
C PRO A 485 -3.65 -15.77 39.60
N ALA A 486 -4.55 -16.74 39.88
CA ALA A 486 -5.09 -17.02 41.21
C ALA A 486 -5.12 -18.53 41.49
N SER A 487 -4.80 -18.95 42.73
CA SER A 487 -4.77 -20.36 43.12
C SER A 487 -6.07 -20.80 43.79
N GLU A 488 -6.54 -20.14 44.84
CA GLU A 488 -7.71 -20.55 45.62
C GLU A 488 -8.88 -19.59 45.52
N LYS A 489 -8.59 -18.29 45.43
CA LYS A 489 -9.62 -17.25 45.34
C LYS A 489 -9.22 -16.11 44.46
N VAL A 490 -10.20 -15.46 43.86
CA VAL A 490 -10.07 -14.20 43.13
C VAL A 490 -10.96 -13.15 43.79
N THR A 491 -10.41 -11.98 44.01
CA THR A 491 -11.15 -10.83 44.52
C THR A 491 -11.65 -10.00 43.35
N ILE A 492 -12.90 -9.60 43.40
CA ILE A 492 -13.55 -8.73 42.43
C ILE A 492 -13.79 -7.38 43.08
N ILE A 493 -13.33 -6.30 42.45
CA ILE A 493 -13.75 -4.95 42.81
C ILE A 493 -14.65 -4.42 41.74
N THR A 494 -15.82 -3.96 42.11
CA THR A 494 -16.83 -3.38 41.21
C THR A 494 -17.59 -2.26 41.93
N ASP A 495 -18.08 -1.31 41.12
CA ASP A 495 -18.93 -0.20 41.53
C ASP A 495 -20.43 -0.44 41.30
N VAL A 496 -20.79 -1.64 40.83
CA VAL A 496 -22.20 -1.96 40.60
C VAL A 496 -22.99 -2.00 41.92
N THR A 497 -24.15 -1.39 41.87
CA THR A 497 -25.12 -1.36 42.98
C THR A 497 -26.01 -2.62 42.94
N GLU A 498 -26.89 -2.78 43.91
CA GLU A 498 -27.72 -3.95 44.23
C GLU A 498 -28.17 -4.88 43.07
N HIS A 499 -28.24 -6.20 43.38
CA HIS A 499 -28.72 -7.28 42.52
C HIS A 499 -27.79 -7.70 41.34
N SER A 500 -26.48 -7.67 41.55
CA SER A 500 -25.53 -8.14 40.56
C SER A 500 -25.17 -9.62 40.76
N VAL A 501 -25.01 -10.36 39.65
CA VAL A 501 -24.69 -11.78 39.65
C VAL A 501 -23.43 -12.01 38.83
N ILE A 502 -22.49 -12.78 39.39
CA ILE A 502 -21.33 -13.27 38.67
C ILE A 502 -21.58 -14.70 38.20
N SER A 503 -21.11 -15.00 37.00
CA SER A 503 -21.03 -16.36 36.48
C SER A 503 -19.63 -16.62 35.92
N ILE A 504 -19.01 -17.75 36.30
CA ILE A 504 -17.72 -18.20 35.75
C ILE A 504 -17.98 -19.35 34.78
N TYR A 505 -17.40 -19.26 33.59
CA TYR A 505 -17.55 -20.20 32.50
C TYR A 505 -16.21 -20.82 32.13
N ASN A 506 -16.22 -22.10 31.73
CA ASN A 506 -15.11 -22.68 31.00
C ASN A 506 -15.09 -22.17 29.53
N LEU A 507 -14.05 -22.55 28.77
CA LEU A 507 -13.93 -22.15 27.35
C LEU A 507 -14.98 -22.79 26.43
N GLN A 508 -15.69 -23.82 26.89
CA GLN A 508 -16.81 -24.47 26.19
C GLN A 508 -18.15 -23.72 26.47
N GLY A 509 -18.15 -22.68 27.29
CA GLY A 509 -19.34 -21.90 27.61
C GLY A 509 -20.23 -22.49 28.73
N GLN A 510 -19.79 -23.53 29.43
CA GLN A 510 -20.51 -24.14 30.56
C GLN A 510 -20.30 -23.27 31.81
N ILE A 511 -21.37 -23.02 32.55
CA ILE A 511 -21.32 -22.30 33.84
C ILE A 511 -20.77 -23.26 34.88
N LEU A 512 -19.68 -22.88 35.53
CA LEU A 512 -19.05 -23.63 36.60
C LEU A 512 -19.36 -23.05 37.98
N LEU A 513 -19.60 -21.74 38.08
CA LEU A 513 -19.93 -21.06 39.32
C LEU A 513 -20.87 -19.91 39.03
N ARG A 514 -21.85 -19.68 39.91
CA ARG A 514 -22.74 -18.55 39.88
C ARG A 514 -22.94 -18.02 41.30
N GLN A 515 -22.68 -16.72 41.51
CA GLN A 515 -22.72 -16.09 42.85
C GLN A 515 -23.31 -14.69 42.74
N GLN A 516 -24.17 -14.33 43.69
CA GLN A 516 -24.64 -12.97 43.87
C GLN A 516 -23.54 -12.15 44.57
N ILE A 517 -23.31 -10.93 44.09
CA ILE A 517 -22.29 -10.02 44.67
C ILE A 517 -22.93 -8.76 45.20
N GLN A 518 -22.22 -8.15 46.15
CA GLN A 518 -22.53 -6.86 46.76
C GLN A 518 -21.61 -5.76 46.21
N GLN A 519 -22.00 -4.51 46.39
CA GLN A 519 -21.17 -3.37 46.01
C GLN A 519 -19.80 -3.41 46.70
N GLY A 520 -18.76 -3.03 45.99
CA GLY A 520 -17.40 -2.90 46.46
C GLY A 520 -16.56 -4.13 46.20
N LYS A 521 -16.13 -4.84 47.24
CA LYS A 521 -15.16 -5.94 47.15
C LYS A 521 -15.85 -7.28 47.45
N THR A 522 -15.74 -8.25 46.55
CA THR A 522 -16.25 -9.61 46.75
C THR A 522 -15.16 -10.65 46.44
N ASP A 523 -14.93 -11.58 47.37
CA ASP A 523 -14.02 -12.71 47.17
C ASP A 523 -14.82 -13.90 46.61
N ILE A 524 -14.31 -14.51 45.54
CA ILE A 524 -14.86 -15.70 44.91
C ILE A 524 -13.89 -16.85 45.13
N ASP A 525 -14.39 -17.93 45.69
CA ASP A 525 -13.66 -19.19 45.84
C ASP A 525 -13.61 -19.92 44.49
N ILE A 526 -12.41 -20.21 44.01
CA ILE A 526 -12.13 -20.95 42.78
C ILE A 526 -11.27 -22.18 43.04
N SER A 527 -11.13 -22.62 44.32
CA SER A 527 -10.28 -23.75 44.69
C SER A 527 -10.61 -25.04 43.97
N GLU A 528 -11.91 -25.27 43.70
CA GLU A 528 -12.44 -26.45 43.03
C GLU A 528 -12.25 -26.42 41.48
N LEU A 529 -11.86 -25.27 40.92
CA LEU A 529 -11.62 -25.17 39.49
C LEU A 529 -10.27 -25.80 39.11
N ALA A 530 -10.23 -26.54 38.03
CA ALA A 530 -8.97 -27.05 37.46
C ALA A 530 -8.07 -25.91 36.97
N LYS A 531 -6.75 -26.14 36.87
CA LYS A 531 -5.83 -25.18 36.26
C LYS A 531 -6.26 -24.85 34.85
N GLY A 532 -6.31 -23.55 34.51
CA GLY A 532 -6.76 -23.13 33.19
C GLY A 532 -7.26 -21.69 33.10
N VAL A 533 -7.85 -21.37 31.96
CA VAL A 533 -8.42 -20.04 31.66
C VAL A 533 -9.94 -20.10 31.76
N TYR A 534 -10.54 -19.14 32.46
CA TYR A 534 -11.98 -19.03 32.65
C TYR A 534 -12.47 -17.63 32.29
N ILE A 535 -13.73 -17.56 31.83
CA ILE A 535 -14.42 -16.32 31.54
C ILE A 535 -15.37 -16.00 32.68
N LEU A 536 -15.19 -14.83 33.28
CA LEU A 536 -16.12 -14.30 34.28
C LEU A 536 -17.06 -13.31 33.62
N ARG A 537 -18.38 -13.45 33.88
CA ARG A 537 -19.39 -12.45 33.49
C ARG A 537 -20.08 -11.91 34.72
N LEU A 538 -20.11 -10.60 34.84
CA LEU A 538 -20.87 -9.86 35.83
C LEU A 538 -22.14 -9.30 35.17
N TYR A 539 -23.29 -9.67 35.69
CA TYR A 539 -24.59 -9.18 35.28
C TYR A 539 -25.14 -8.22 36.33
N SER A 540 -25.54 -7.04 35.92
CA SER A 540 -26.29 -6.08 36.73
C SER A 540 -27.53 -5.61 35.95
N ASN A 541 -28.45 -4.93 36.60
CA ASN A 541 -29.67 -4.39 35.95
C ASN A 541 -29.37 -3.43 34.78
N ALA A 542 -28.17 -2.85 34.74
CA ALA A 542 -27.78 -1.82 33.78
C ALA A 542 -26.75 -2.30 32.76
N ARG A 543 -26.00 -3.41 33.00
CA ARG A 543 -24.86 -3.79 32.17
C ARG A 543 -24.34 -5.21 32.39
N VAL A 544 -23.57 -5.70 31.41
CA VAL A 544 -22.79 -6.94 31.49
C VAL A 544 -21.31 -6.58 31.37
N GLU A 545 -20.49 -7.00 32.32
CA GLU A 545 -19.03 -6.88 32.24
C GLU A 545 -18.39 -8.28 32.11
N VAL A 546 -17.27 -8.35 31.41
CA VAL A 546 -16.56 -9.60 31.16
C VAL A 546 -15.11 -9.48 31.59
N GLY A 547 -14.64 -10.45 32.36
CA GLY A 547 -13.26 -10.59 32.79
C GLY A 547 -12.69 -11.96 32.49
N ARG A 548 -11.37 -12.09 32.52
CA ARG A 548 -10.66 -13.36 32.37
C ARG A 548 -9.97 -13.72 33.67
N ILE A 549 -10.15 -14.95 34.15
CA ILE A 549 -9.44 -15.53 35.30
C ILE A 549 -8.44 -16.55 34.78
N ILE A 550 -7.23 -16.52 35.28
CA ILE A 550 -6.20 -17.54 35.09
C ILE A 550 -6.07 -18.28 36.43
N LYS A 551 -6.40 -19.57 36.47
CA LYS A 551 -6.28 -20.45 37.60
C LYS A 551 -4.95 -21.20 37.52
N ASP A 552 -4.10 -21.05 38.53
CA ASP A 552 -2.81 -21.73 38.66
C ASP A 552 -2.93 -23.13 39.26
#